data_8d906940857f239ede9f4fff1e24f445
#
_entry.id   8d906940857f239ede9f4fff1e24f445
#
_cell.length_a   1.000
_cell.length_b   1.000
_cell.length_c   1.000
_cell.angle_alpha   90.00
_cell.angle_beta   90.00
_cell.angle_gamma   90.00
#
_symmetry.space_group_name_H-M   'P 1'
#
loop_
_entity.id
_entity.type
_entity.pdbx_description
1 polymer ?
#
loop_
_entity_poly.entity_id
_entity_poly.type
_entity_poly.pdbx_seq_one_letter_code
_entity_poly.pdbx_strand_id
1 'polypeptide(L)'
;MGAVKSSALKKYINNLLIMRRLCLGLLLILLVSNCEKKSIEHEDADADQKNLNNTVALTADIEKGRMVYFANCVSCHNNNPKKPGSIGPEVYGVSIDVLTQKIVSGKYPENYRPKRTSKIMPSMPHLNKEILNLHAFINSS
;
A
#
# COMPACT_ATOMS: atom_id res chain seq x y z
N MET A 1 -12.90 53.80 -47.99
CA MET A 1 -13.34 53.78 -46.61
C MET A 1 -13.28 52.33 -46.03
N GLY A 2 -12.11 51.66 -45.98
CA GLY A 2 -12.03 50.24 -45.55
C GLY A 2 -10.83 49.87 -44.67
N ALA A 3 -9.84 50.73 -44.51
CA ALA A 3 -8.59 50.37 -43.83
C ALA A 3 -8.55 50.56 -42.30
N VAL A 4 -9.41 51.37 -41.74
CA VAL A 4 -9.39 51.75 -40.32
C VAL A 4 -9.97 50.66 -39.39
N LYS A 5 -10.88 49.82 -39.89
CA LYS A 5 -11.50 48.74 -39.06
C LYS A 5 -10.57 47.52 -38.84
N SER A 6 -9.56 47.33 -39.67
CA SER A 6 -8.66 46.16 -39.60
C SER A 6 -7.64 46.26 -38.43
N SER A 7 -7.14 47.49 -38.14
CA SER A 7 -6.12 47.67 -37.10
C SER A 7 -6.69 47.56 -35.69
N ALA A 8 -7.90 48.06 -35.46
CA ALA A 8 -8.58 47.92 -34.17
C ALA A 8 -8.93 46.46 -33.84
N LEU A 9 -9.38 45.71 -34.85
CA LEU A 9 -9.70 44.29 -34.70
C LEU A 9 -8.45 43.46 -34.37
N LYS A 10 -7.33 43.73 -35.03
CA LYS A 10 -6.05 43.04 -34.71
C LYS A 10 -5.58 43.31 -33.30
N LYS A 11 -5.73 44.55 -32.82
CA LYS A 11 -5.36 44.93 -31.46
C LYS A 11 -6.24 44.22 -30.42
N TYR A 12 -7.54 44.10 -30.70
CA TYR A 12 -8.47 43.38 -29.84
C TYR A 12 -8.18 41.88 -29.74
N ILE A 13 -7.91 41.24 -30.89
CA ILE A 13 -7.55 39.82 -30.95
C ILE A 13 -6.24 39.55 -30.18
N ASN A 14 -5.26 40.44 -30.33
CA ASN A 14 -3.96 40.27 -29.64
C ASN A 14 -4.12 40.42 -28.12
N ASN A 15 -4.93 41.34 -27.65
CA ASN A 15 -5.24 41.48 -26.21
C ASN A 15 -5.98 40.25 -25.68
N LEU A 16 -6.91 39.69 -26.43
CA LEU A 16 -7.64 38.49 -26.04
C LEU A 16 -6.70 37.26 -25.93
N LEU A 17 -5.73 37.15 -26.84
CA LEU A 17 -4.73 36.08 -26.80
C LEU A 17 -3.79 36.22 -25.60
N ILE A 18 -3.39 37.45 -25.24
CA ILE A 18 -2.55 37.71 -24.08
C ILE A 18 -3.30 37.36 -22.80
N MET A 19 -4.56 37.76 -22.66
CA MET A 19 -5.41 37.43 -21.53
C MET A 19 -5.58 35.91 -21.37
N ARG A 20 -5.80 35.17 -22.47
CA ARG A 20 -5.88 33.71 -22.43
C ARG A 20 -4.57 33.05 -21.93
N ARG A 21 -3.41 33.58 -22.36
CA ARG A 21 -2.12 33.08 -21.94
C ARG A 21 -1.86 33.36 -20.44
N LEU A 22 -2.25 34.52 -19.96
CA LEU A 22 -2.16 34.90 -18.55
C LEU A 22 -3.06 34.05 -17.66
N CYS A 23 -4.31 33.82 -18.09
CA CYS A 23 -5.24 32.94 -17.35
C CYS A 23 -4.76 31.48 -17.31
N LEU A 24 -4.22 30.94 -18.43
CA LEU A 24 -3.65 29.60 -18.45
C LEU A 24 -2.41 29.48 -17.56
N GLY A 25 -1.56 30.51 -17.56
CA GLY A 25 -0.40 30.55 -16.66
C GLY A 25 -0.79 30.58 -15.17
N LEU A 26 -1.80 31.39 -14.82
CA LEU A 26 -2.31 31.48 -13.46
C LEU A 26 -2.98 30.17 -13.00
N LEU A 27 -3.71 29.50 -13.89
CA LEU A 27 -4.33 28.20 -13.63
C LEU A 27 -3.27 27.11 -13.37
N LEU A 28 -2.17 27.12 -14.14
CA LEU A 28 -1.06 26.19 -13.94
C LEU A 28 -0.36 26.39 -12.59
N ILE A 29 -0.19 27.65 -12.17
CA ILE A 29 0.41 27.97 -10.86
C ILE A 29 -0.48 27.48 -9.72
N LEU A 30 -1.80 27.60 -9.84
CA LEU A 30 -2.75 27.12 -8.83
C LEU A 30 -2.78 25.58 -8.72
N LEU A 31 -2.51 24.86 -9.81
CA LEU A 31 -2.45 23.40 -9.79
C LEU A 31 -1.17 22.85 -9.12
N VAL A 32 -0.09 23.62 -9.12
CA VAL A 32 1.17 23.24 -8.47
C VAL A 32 1.16 23.53 -6.96
N SER A 33 0.32 24.48 -6.51
CA SER A 33 0.26 24.91 -5.11
C SER A 33 -0.52 23.96 -4.18
N ASN A 34 -1.21 22.94 -4.71
CA ASN A 34 -1.97 21.96 -3.90
C ASN A 34 -1.22 20.68 -3.58
N CYS A 35 0.11 20.68 -3.71
CA CYS A 35 0.92 19.61 -3.11
C CYS A 35 1.34 20.02 -1.70
N GLU A 36 0.34 20.29 -0.84
CA GLU A 36 0.55 20.47 0.58
C GLU A 36 0.90 19.10 1.17
N LYS A 37 2.19 18.93 1.45
CA LYS A 37 2.66 17.88 2.35
C LYS A 37 1.97 18.11 3.68
N LYS A 38 0.94 17.32 3.96
CA LYS A 38 0.43 17.15 5.32
C LYS A 38 1.54 16.46 6.11
N SER A 39 2.47 17.26 6.63
CA SER A 39 3.33 16.86 7.73
C SER A 39 2.40 16.59 8.90
N ILE A 40 2.30 15.34 9.28
CA ILE A 40 1.75 14.95 10.57
C ILE A 40 2.73 15.52 11.58
N GLU A 41 2.34 16.64 12.22
CA GLU A 41 2.99 17.11 13.42
C GLU A 41 2.79 16.01 14.47
N HIS A 42 3.88 15.31 14.77
CA HIS A 42 4.00 14.58 16.01
C HIS A 42 4.09 15.62 17.11
N GLU A 43 3.00 15.83 17.83
CA GLU A 43 3.06 16.46 19.16
C GLU A 43 3.96 15.60 20.04
N ASP A 44 4.98 16.28 20.56
CA ASP A 44 5.95 15.78 21.49
C ASP A 44 5.27 15.24 22.76
N ALA A 45 5.15 13.93 22.83
CA ALA A 45 4.96 13.19 24.09
C ALA A 45 6.29 12.52 24.44
N ASP A 46 7.30 13.32 24.65
CA ASP A 46 8.59 12.92 25.20
C ASP A 46 8.49 12.87 26.74
N ALA A 47 7.93 11.82 27.28
CA ALA A 47 8.09 11.54 28.72
C ALA A 47 7.97 10.07 29.13
N ASP A 48 7.65 9.11 28.25
CA ASP A 48 7.47 7.72 28.71
C ASP A 48 8.15 6.64 27.85
N GLN A 49 9.03 7.03 26.94
CA GLN A 49 9.70 6.09 26.02
C GLN A 49 10.96 5.42 26.58
N LYS A 50 11.40 5.74 27.81
CA LYS A 50 12.64 5.16 28.36
C LYS A 50 12.43 3.81 29.07
N ASN A 51 11.22 3.37 29.27
CA ASN A 51 10.93 2.09 29.96
C ASN A 51 10.23 1.03 29.09
N LEU A 52 9.98 1.35 27.78
CA LEU A 52 9.32 0.43 26.85
C LEU A 52 10.29 -0.45 26.07
N ASN A 53 11.61 -0.22 26.17
CA ASN A 53 12.62 -0.95 25.40
C ASN A 53 12.97 -2.32 25.96
N ASN A 54 12.34 -2.78 27.04
CA ASN A 54 12.67 -4.07 27.65
C ASN A 54 11.46 -5.04 27.74
N THR A 55 10.31 -4.66 27.20
CA THR A 55 9.17 -5.58 27.09
C THR A 55 8.40 -5.27 25.81
N VAL A 56 9.09 -5.23 24.67
CA VAL A 56 8.43 -5.53 23.42
C VAL A 56 8.18 -7.04 23.41
N ALA A 57 7.26 -7.46 24.29
CA ALA A 57 6.55 -8.70 24.04
C ALA A 57 6.00 -8.56 22.63
N LEU A 58 6.39 -9.47 21.74
CA LEU A 58 5.98 -9.56 20.36
C LEU A 58 4.45 -9.59 20.26
N THR A 59 3.79 -8.44 20.46
CA THR A 59 2.38 -8.28 20.18
C THR A 59 2.23 -8.21 18.68
N ALA A 60 1.65 -9.26 18.14
CA ALA A 60 1.39 -9.32 16.71
C ALA A 60 0.41 -8.21 16.29
N ASP A 61 0.77 -7.43 15.30
CA ASP A 61 -0.06 -6.37 14.74
C ASP A 61 -0.91 -6.94 13.59
N ILE A 62 -2.22 -7.07 13.82
CA ILE A 62 -3.19 -7.61 12.88
C ILE A 62 -3.31 -6.73 11.62
N GLU A 63 -3.31 -5.41 11.77
CA GLU A 63 -3.42 -4.49 10.62
C GLU A 63 -2.17 -4.52 9.75
N LYS A 64 -1.01 -4.58 10.36
CA LYS A 64 0.24 -4.81 9.63
C LYS A 64 0.22 -6.15 8.90
N GLY A 65 -0.24 -7.20 9.58
CA GLY A 65 -0.45 -8.51 8.98
C GLY A 65 -1.41 -8.48 7.79
N ARG A 66 -2.49 -7.72 7.89
CA ARG A 66 -3.44 -7.51 6.80
C ARG A 66 -2.76 -6.86 5.59
N MET A 67 -2.00 -5.80 5.80
CA MET A 67 -1.27 -5.13 4.71
C MET A 67 -0.29 -6.08 4.02
N VAL A 68 0.47 -6.85 4.78
CA VAL A 68 1.40 -7.86 4.25
C VAL A 68 0.67 -8.92 3.44
N TYR A 69 -0.47 -9.42 3.93
CA TYR A 69 -1.29 -10.41 3.25
C TYR A 69 -1.83 -9.89 1.92
N PHE A 70 -2.38 -8.69 1.91
CA PHE A 70 -2.93 -8.08 0.69
C PHE A 70 -1.85 -7.76 -0.34
N ALA A 71 -0.66 -7.39 0.09
CA ALA A 71 0.44 -7.09 -0.83
C ALA A 71 1.06 -8.33 -1.47
N ASN A 72 1.06 -9.50 -0.78
CA ASN A 72 1.86 -10.64 -1.20
C ASN A 72 1.07 -11.93 -1.45
N CYS A 73 -0.13 -12.07 -0.90
CA CYS A 73 -0.81 -13.38 -0.85
C CYS A 73 -2.08 -13.45 -1.69
N VAL A 74 -2.84 -12.35 -1.82
CA VAL A 74 -4.18 -12.34 -2.44
C VAL A 74 -4.20 -12.66 -3.93
N SER A 75 -3.08 -12.52 -4.63
CA SER A 75 -2.97 -12.92 -6.04
C SER A 75 -3.22 -14.42 -6.26
N CYS A 76 -2.91 -15.23 -5.26
CA CYS A 76 -3.07 -16.67 -5.29
C CYS A 76 -4.12 -17.17 -4.29
N HIS A 77 -4.18 -16.56 -3.11
CA HIS A 77 -5.14 -16.86 -2.05
C HIS A 77 -6.32 -15.89 -2.09
N ASN A 78 -7.42 -16.23 -1.42
CA ASN A 78 -8.59 -15.35 -1.36
C ASN A 78 -8.32 -14.17 -0.42
N ASN A 79 -8.98 -13.02 -0.65
CA ASN A 79 -8.96 -11.88 0.27
C ASN A 79 -9.44 -12.25 1.68
N ASN A 80 -10.34 -13.23 1.77
CA ASN A 80 -10.77 -13.83 3.02
C ASN A 80 -9.94 -15.11 3.27
N PRO A 81 -9.10 -15.16 4.32
CA PRO A 81 -8.27 -16.31 4.63
C PRO A 81 -9.01 -17.64 4.80
N LYS A 82 -10.31 -17.59 5.16
CA LYS A 82 -11.18 -18.78 5.31
C LYS A 82 -11.64 -19.38 3.98
N LYS A 83 -11.42 -18.69 2.87
CA LYS A 83 -11.86 -19.14 1.54
C LYS A 83 -10.66 -19.51 0.68
N PRO A 84 -10.77 -20.55 -0.16
CA PRO A 84 -9.73 -20.84 -1.13
C PRO A 84 -9.66 -19.76 -2.21
N GLY A 85 -8.45 -19.46 -2.66
CA GLY A 85 -8.22 -18.63 -3.84
C GLY A 85 -8.22 -19.44 -5.13
N SER A 86 -7.96 -18.77 -6.24
CA SER A 86 -7.89 -19.41 -7.56
C SER A 86 -6.76 -20.43 -7.65
N ILE A 87 -5.64 -20.16 -7.02
CA ILE A 87 -4.42 -21.00 -7.06
C ILE A 87 -4.15 -21.64 -5.71
N GLY A 88 -4.18 -20.86 -4.61
CA GLY A 88 -3.88 -21.28 -3.26
C GLY A 88 -5.11 -21.79 -2.50
N PRO A 89 -4.92 -22.68 -1.49
CA PRO A 89 -6.00 -23.09 -0.59
C PRO A 89 -6.37 -21.95 0.37
N GLU A 90 -7.43 -22.15 1.16
CA GLU A 90 -7.67 -21.37 2.37
C GLU A 90 -6.51 -21.53 3.34
N VAL A 91 -6.16 -20.43 4.04
CA VAL A 91 -5.00 -20.38 4.94
C VAL A 91 -5.38 -20.15 6.41
N TYR A 92 -6.66 -19.94 6.70
CA TYR A 92 -7.16 -19.84 8.08
C TYR A 92 -6.84 -21.12 8.86
N GLY A 93 -6.48 -20.96 10.13
CA GLY A 93 -6.13 -22.08 11.02
C GLY A 93 -4.73 -22.65 10.79
N VAL A 94 -3.92 -22.06 9.90
CA VAL A 94 -2.54 -22.51 9.71
C VAL A 94 -1.72 -22.21 10.97
N SER A 95 -0.91 -23.17 11.43
CA SER A 95 0.01 -22.95 12.56
C SER A 95 1.16 -22.04 12.14
N ILE A 96 1.77 -21.36 13.12
CA ILE A 96 2.88 -20.46 12.87
C ILE A 96 4.10 -21.19 12.28
N ASP A 97 4.33 -22.44 12.68
CA ASP A 97 5.45 -23.27 12.17
C ASP A 97 5.27 -23.58 10.68
N VAL A 98 4.06 -23.98 10.29
CA VAL A 98 3.74 -24.27 8.88
C VAL A 98 3.86 -22.99 8.06
N LEU A 99 3.34 -21.87 8.57
CA LEU A 99 3.43 -20.58 7.92
C LEU A 99 4.88 -20.14 7.73
N THR A 100 5.67 -20.22 8.79
CA THR A 100 7.09 -19.84 8.77
C THR A 100 7.88 -20.67 7.76
N GLN A 101 7.81 -22.00 7.87
CA GLN A 101 8.56 -22.87 6.99
C GLN A 101 8.14 -22.70 5.53
N LYS A 102 6.83 -22.61 5.28
CA LYS A 102 6.34 -22.44 3.92
C LYS A 102 6.74 -21.11 3.30
N ILE A 103 6.63 -20.01 4.04
CA ILE A 103 6.98 -18.68 3.55
C ILE A 103 8.49 -18.52 3.42
N VAL A 104 9.27 -18.90 4.43
CA VAL A 104 10.71 -18.61 4.45
C VAL A 104 11.49 -19.57 3.55
N SER A 105 11.20 -20.87 3.63
CA SER A 105 11.98 -21.91 2.95
C SER A 105 11.26 -22.57 1.78
N GLY A 106 9.97 -22.31 1.59
CA GLY A 106 9.15 -22.97 0.57
C GLY A 106 8.78 -24.42 0.91
N LYS A 107 9.18 -24.90 2.08
CA LYS A 107 8.97 -26.28 2.54
C LYS A 107 7.81 -26.37 3.53
N TYR A 108 7.34 -27.56 3.77
CA TYR A 108 6.40 -27.88 4.85
C TYR A 108 7.11 -28.68 5.94
N PRO A 109 6.63 -28.65 7.20
CA PRO A 109 7.06 -29.59 8.23
C PRO A 109 6.88 -31.06 7.78
N GLU A 110 7.72 -31.95 8.24
CA GLU A 110 7.72 -33.35 7.80
C GLU A 110 6.37 -34.06 7.92
N ASN A 111 5.62 -33.80 8.98
CA ASN A 111 4.32 -34.43 9.23
C ASN A 111 3.11 -33.60 8.72
N TYR A 112 3.34 -32.52 8.01
CA TYR A 112 2.27 -31.69 7.49
C TYR A 112 1.77 -32.19 6.15
N ARG A 113 0.45 -32.36 6.02
CA ARG A 113 -0.20 -32.73 4.75
C ARG A 113 -0.77 -31.46 4.09
N PRO A 114 -0.18 -31.01 2.98
CA PRO A 114 -0.67 -29.85 2.27
C PRO A 114 -2.10 -30.06 1.75
N LYS A 115 -2.95 -29.05 1.85
CA LYS A 115 -4.31 -29.05 1.29
C LYS A 115 -4.33 -29.13 -0.25
N ARG A 116 -3.25 -28.74 -0.91
CA ARG A 116 -3.04 -28.87 -2.37
C ARG A 116 -1.64 -29.41 -2.64
N THR A 117 -1.50 -30.20 -3.68
CA THR A 117 -0.22 -30.82 -4.09
C THR A 117 0.62 -29.90 -4.98
N SER A 118 0.08 -28.76 -5.43
CA SER A 118 0.83 -27.82 -6.25
C SER A 118 2.03 -27.22 -5.50
N LYS A 119 3.15 -27.07 -6.21
CA LYS A 119 4.38 -26.48 -5.67
C LYS A 119 4.59 -25.04 -6.15
N ILE A 120 3.51 -24.36 -6.58
CA ILE A 120 3.57 -23.06 -7.24
C ILE A 120 3.91 -21.92 -6.27
N MET A 121 3.54 -22.04 -4.97
CA MET A 121 3.79 -20.98 -3.99
C MET A 121 5.30 -20.77 -3.81
N PRO A 122 5.85 -19.60 -4.17
CA PRO A 122 7.27 -19.31 -3.99
C PRO A 122 7.63 -19.13 -2.51
N SER A 123 8.90 -19.30 -2.18
CA SER A 123 9.43 -18.84 -0.89
C SER A 123 9.61 -17.32 -0.90
N MET A 124 9.38 -16.69 0.25
CA MET A 124 9.45 -15.24 0.46
C MET A 124 10.23 -14.94 1.76
N PRO A 125 11.54 -15.23 1.82
CA PRO A 125 12.33 -15.13 3.06
C PRO A 125 12.40 -13.69 3.62
N HIS A 126 12.18 -12.68 2.77
CA HIS A 126 12.12 -11.28 3.20
C HIS A 126 10.94 -10.98 4.15
N LEU A 127 9.89 -11.82 4.15
CA LEU A 127 8.74 -11.70 5.05
C LEU A 127 8.97 -12.34 6.43
N ASN A 128 10.14 -12.88 6.72
CA ASN A 128 10.42 -13.55 8.00
C ASN A 128 10.05 -12.69 9.23
N LYS A 129 10.33 -11.38 9.17
CA LYS A 129 10.01 -10.44 10.25
C LYS A 129 8.52 -10.18 10.42
N GLU A 130 7.73 -10.48 9.42
CA GLU A 130 6.28 -10.22 9.39
C GLU A 130 5.44 -11.46 9.72
N ILE A 131 6.06 -12.60 9.97
CA ILE A 131 5.35 -13.88 10.19
C ILE A 131 4.34 -13.79 11.33
N LEU A 132 4.69 -13.16 12.46
CA LEU A 132 3.79 -13.03 13.61
C LEU A 132 2.57 -12.18 13.26
N ASN A 133 2.79 -11.05 12.60
CA ASN A 133 1.74 -10.14 12.16
C ASN A 133 0.80 -10.84 11.15
N LEU A 134 1.39 -11.50 10.18
CA LEU A 134 0.68 -12.25 9.15
C LEU A 134 -0.15 -13.39 9.75
N HIS A 135 0.42 -14.16 10.67
CA HIS A 135 -0.27 -15.24 11.37
C HIS A 135 -1.46 -14.72 12.19
N ALA A 136 -1.28 -13.59 12.88
CA ALA A 136 -2.35 -12.96 13.64
C ALA A 136 -3.51 -12.53 12.72
N PHE A 137 -3.23 -11.88 11.59
CA PHE A 137 -4.27 -11.52 10.63
C PHE A 137 -4.98 -12.75 10.05
N ILE A 138 -4.26 -13.74 9.57
CA ILE A 138 -4.83 -14.95 8.97
C ILE A 138 -5.82 -15.64 9.92
N ASN A 139 -5.54 -15.59 11.23
CA ASN A 139 -6.32 -16.29 12.25
C ASN A 139 -7.30 -15.38 13.03
N SER A 140 -7.34 -14.08 12.75
CA SER A 140 -8.25 -13.12 13.44
C SER A 140 -9.67 -13.10 12.88
N SER A 141 -9.94 -13.75 11.77
CA SER A 141 -11.21 -13.63 11.02
C SER A 141 -12.30 -14.59 11.53
#